data_dbfe351dde91c09ad16e004a68cd5995
#
_entry.id   dbfe351dde91c09ad16e004a68cd5995
#
_cell.length_a   1.000
_cell.length_b   1.000
_cell.length_c   1.000
_cell.angle_alpha   90.00
_cell.angle_beta   90.00
_cell.angle_gamma   90.00
#
_symmetry.space_group_name_H-M   'P 1'
#
loop_
_entity.id
_entity.type
_entity.pdbx_description
1 polymer ?
#
loop_
_entity_poly.entity_id
_entity_poly.type
_entity_poly.pdbx_seq_one_letter_code
_entity_poly.pdbx_strand_id
1 'polypeptide(L)'
;LAKQFPTLQAASTEIIKLKAILLLPKGTEHFMTDIHGEYDTFNHILSNASGAVKRKIDDVFGHSISVAEKNQLATIIYYPVDKLSQLKSKGVVNEEWYRLTLNKLVRVARQVAKKYTRSKVRKAMDSEYAFIIDELLNETTSDKQAYYDSIVQSIVDLKRSDKFIESICGFIKRMLIDRLHVIGDIFDRGPRAADVMELLKNH
;
A
#
# COMPACT_ATOMS: atom_id res chain seq x y z
N LEU A 1 -3.40 11.11 33.10
CA LEU A 1 -4.71 10.63 32.63
C LEU A 1 -5.78 11.71 32.78
N ALA A 2 -5.98 12.32 33.98
CA ALA A 2 -7.01 13.35 34.20
C ALA A 2 -6.88 14.57 33.27
N LYS A 3 -5.66 15.01 32.93
CA LYS A 3 -5.44 16.10 31.94
C LYS A 3 -5.83 15.71 30.52
N GLN A 4 -5.69 14.42 30.15
CA GLN A 4 -6.03 13.93 28.82
C GLN A 4 -7.52 13.63 28.67
N PHE A 5 -8.15 13.24 29.76
CA PHE A 5 -9.57 12.86 29.80
C PHE A 5 -10.28 13.64 30.94
N PRO A 6 -10.53 14.93 30.74
CA PRO A 6 -11.02 15.81 31.80
C PRO A 6 -12.48 15.56 32.18
N THR A 7 -13.23 14.82 31.36
CA THR A 7 -14.63 14.49 31.61
C THR A 7 -14.89 12.99 31.51
N LEU A 8 -15.95 12.51 32.19
CA LEU A 8 -16.42 11.14 32.09
C LEU A 8 -16.74 10.78 30.64
N GLN A 9 -17.31 11.70 29.89
CA GLN A 9 -17.63 11.51 28.47
C GLN A 9 -16.37 11.25 27.63
N ALA A 10 -15.31 12.06 27.82
CA ALA A 10 -14.05 11.89 27.12
C ALA A 10 -13.39 10.54 27.45
N ALA A 11 -13.38 10.17 28.72
CA ALA A 11 -12.85 8.89 29.17
C ALA A 11 -13.65 7.71 28.59
N SER A 12 -14.98 7.77 28.64
CA SER A 12 -15.86 6.72 28.10
C SER A 12 -15.70 6.55 26.59
N THR A 13 -15.60 7.65 25.84
CA THR A 13 -15.37 7.63 24.40
C THR A 13 -14.04 6.92 24.07
N GLU A 14 -12.97 7.24 24.79
CA GLU A 14 -11.67 6.59 24.57
C GLU A 14 -11.69 5.10 24.94
N ILE A 15 -12.38 4.72 26.02
CA ILE A 15 -12.57 3.31 26.39
C ILE A 15 -13.31 2.54 25.29
N ILE A 16 -14.39 3.10 24.76
CA ILE A 16 -15.17 2.48 23.67
C ILE A 16 -14.27 2.30 22.44
N LYS A 17 -13.52 3.33 22.06
CA LYS A 17 -12.57 3.29 20.94
C LYS A 17 -11.50 2.21 21.13
N LEU A 18 -10.85 2.18 22.29
CA LEU A 18 -9.81 1.19 22.58
C LEU A 18 -10.33 -0.23 22.61
N LYS A 19 -11.51 -0.46 23.22
CA LYS A 19 -12.17 -1.77 23.18
C LYS A 19 -12.46 -2.25 21.76
N ALA A 20 -12.96 -1.35 20.90
CA ALA A 20 -13.20 -1.67 19.49
C ALA A 20 -11.89 -2.00 18.75
N ILE A 21 -10.81 -1.24 18.98
CA ILE A 21 -9.50 -1.47 18.35
C ILE A 21 -8.92 -2.84 18.76
N LEU A 22 -9.10 -3.27 20.01
CA LEU A 22 -8.62 -4.57 20.49
C LEU A 22 -9.24 -5.77 19.74
N LEU A 23 -10.40 -5.58 19.11
CA LEU A 23 -11.08 -6.62 18.32
C LEU A 23 -10.66 -6.63 16.86
N LEU A 24 -9.84 -5.67 16.41
CA LEU A 24 -9.31 -5.67 15.05
C LEU A 24 -8.26 -6.78 14.88
N PRO A 25 -8.12 -7.32 13.66
CA PRO A 25 -7.03 -8.23 13.35
C PRO A 25 -5.68 -7.60 13.69
N LYS A 26 -4.78 -8.43 14.22
CA LYS A 26 -3.41 -7.98 14.54
C LYS A 26 -2.71 -7.42 13.31
N GLY A 27 -1.85 -6.44 13.53
CA GLY A 27 -0.94 -5.91 12.52
C GLY A 27 0.03 -7.00 12.02
N THR A 28 0.63 -6.77 10.86
CA THR A 28 1.63 -7.65 10.28
C THR A 28 3.01 -7.23 10.76
N GLU A 29 3.70 -8.13 11.44
CA GLU A 29 5.09 -7.91 11.85
C GLU A 29 6.02 -8.72 10.95
N HIS A 30 7.07 -8.07 10.46
CA HIS A 30 8.10 -8.68 9.64
C HIS A 30 9.39 -8.77 10.45
N PHE A 31 9.97 -9.97 10.52
CA PHE A 31 11.25 -10.21 11.15
C PHE A 31 12.28 -10.53 10.07
N MET A 32 13.40 -9.83 10.11
CA MET A 32 14.52 -10.03 9.19
C MET A 32 15.81 -10.10 10.00
N THR A 33 16.71 -10.99 9.59
CA THR A 33 18.00 -11.16 10.25
C THR A 33 19.12 -11.02 9.22
N ASP A 34 20.28 -10.58 9.69
CA ASP A 34 21.55 -10.69 8.97
C ASP A 34 21.50 -10.09 7.56
N ILE A 35 21.13 -8.80 7.47
CA ILE A 35 20.99 -8.06 6.20
C ILE A 35 22.34 -7.86 5.52
N HIS A 36 23.43 -7.69 6.31
CA HIS A 36 24.83 -7.58 5.87
C HIS A 36 25.07 -6.54 4.76
N GLY A 37 24.32 -5.43 4.72
CA GLY A 37 24.47 -4.41 3.68
C GLY A 37 23.99 -4.84 2.29
N GLU A 38 23.25 -5.93 2.17
CA GLU A 38 22.66 -6.44 0.93
C GLU A 38 21.38 -5.70 0.55
N TYR A 39 21.56 -4.44 0.11
CA TYR A 39 20.47 -3.50 -0.16
C TYR A 39 19.44 -4.03 -1.15
N ASP A 40 19.85 -4.61 -2.27
CA ASP A 40 18.93 -5.01 -3.34
C ASP A 40 18.00 -6.12 -2.88
N THR A 41 18.54 -7.12 -2.17
CA THR A 41 17.75 -8.21 -1.57
C THR A 41 16.80 -7.67 -0.51
N PHE A 42 17.31 -6.84 0.39
CA PHE A 42 16.52 -6.22 1.46
C PHE A 42 15.37 -5.37 0.90
N ASN A 43 15.67 -4.47 -0.03
CA ASN A 43 14.68 -3.63 -0.70
C ASN A 43 13.63 -4.47 -1.45
N HIS A 44 14.05 -5.57 -2.10
CA HIS A 44 13.11 -6.47 -2.76
C HIS A 44 12.14 -7.12 -1.78
N ILE A 45 12.63 -7.61 -0.64
CA ILE A 45 11.77 -8.25 0.39
C ILE A 45 10.78 -7.24 0.98
N LEU A 46 11.23 -6.01 1.26
CA LEU A 46 10.34 -4.94 1.71
C LEU A 46 9.30 -4.58 0.63
N SER A 47 9.73 -4.42 -0.61
CA SER A 47 8.84 -4.05 -1.72
C SER A 47 7.75 -5.07 -1.98
N ASN A 48 8.02 -6.36 -1.78
CA ASN A 48 7.03 -7.43 -1.94
C ASN A 48 6.31 -7.80 -0.63
N ALA A 49 6.67 -7.15 0.49
CA ALA A 49 6.17 -7.42 1.84
C ALA A 49 6.23 -8.92 2.17
N SER A 50 7.40 -9.55 1.99
CA SER A 50 7.63 -11.00 2.18
C SER A 50 6.57 -11.85 1.47
N GLY A 51 6.23 -11.50 0.24
CA GLY A 51 5.22 -12.19 -0.57
C GLY A 51 3.76 -11.85 -0.25
N ALA A 52 3.50 -10.96 0.70
CA ALA A 52 2.13 -10.60 1.07
C ALA A 52 1.37 -9.91 -0.07
N VAL A 53 2.05 -9.14 -0.91
CA VAL A 53 1.42 -8.49 -2.08
C VAL A 53 0.80 -9.53 -3.01
N LYS A 54 1.52 -10.59 -3.37
CA LYS A 54 0.99 -11.66 -4.24
C LYS A 54 -0.21 -12.35 -3.61
N ARG A 55 -0.13 -12.69 -2.32
CA ARG A 55 -1.27 -13.27 -1.61
C ARG A 55 -2.49 -12.37 -1.64
N LYS A 56 -2.33 -11.05 -1.46
CA LYS A 56 -3.45 -10.10 -1.53
C LYS A 56 -4.04 -9.97 -2.93
N ILE A 57 -3.23 -10.04 -3.96
CA ILE A 57 -3.70 -10.09 -5.35
C ILE A 57 -4.51 -11.37 -5.60
N ASP A 58 -4.03 -12.51 -5.11
CA ASP A 58 -4.76 -13.78 -5.20
C ASP A 58 -6.08 -13.76 -4.43
N ASP A 59 -6.09 -13.20 -3.21
CA ASP A 59 -7.31 -13.01 -2.41
C ASP A 59 -8.37 -12.17 -3.15
N VAL A 60 -7.94 -11.15 -3.90
CA VAL A 60 -8.85 -10.22 -4.61
C VAL A 60 -9.36 -10.78 -5.91
N PHE A 61 -8.50 -11.45 -6.67
CA PHE A 61 -8.79 -11.81 -8.05
C PHE A 61 -9.08 -13.31 -8.28
N GLY A 62 -8.62 -14.19 -7.36
CA GLY A 62 -8.82 -15.63 -7.53
C GLY A 62 -8.46 -16.08 -8.96
N HIS A 63 -9.42 -16.60 -9.69
CA HIS A 63 -9.25 -17.02 -11.08
C HIS A 63 -9.76 -15.99 -12.10
N SER A 64 -10.17 -14.79 -11.68
CA SER A 64 -10.79 -13.79 -12.58
C SER A 64 -9.81 -13.08 -13.51
N ILE A 65 -8.52 -13.15 -13.23
CA ILE A 65 -7.45 -12.69 -14.12
C ILE A 65 -6.35 -13.75 -14.25
N SER A 66 -5.60 -13.68 -15.33
CA SER A 66 -4.53 -14.64 -15.61
C SER A 66 -3.37 -14.53 -14.63
N VAL A 67 -2.56 -15.59 -14.50
CA VAL A 67 -1.32 -15.58 -13.71
C VAL A 67 -0.35 -14.50 -14.21
N ALA A 68 -0.28 -14.30 -15.53
CA ALA A 68 0.57 -13.27 -16.13
C ALA A 68 0.13 -11.85 -15.69
N GLU A 69 -1.17 -11.56 -15.68
CA GLU A 69 -1.70 -10.28 -15.20
C GLU A 69 -1.44 -10.07 -13.70
N LYS A 70 -1.61 -11.12 -12.87
CA LYS A 70 -1.29 -11.06 -11.44
C LYS A 70 0.18 -10.74 -11.21
N ASN A 71 1.09 -11.40 -11.94
CA ASN A 71 2.52 -11.14 -11.82
C ASN A 71 2.89 -9.75 -12.31
N GLN A 72 2.25 -9.25 -13.37
CA GLN A 72 2.45 -7.87 -13.82
C GLN A 72 1.97 -6.87 -12.78
N LEU A 73 0.77 -7.07 -12.20
CA LEU A 73 0.22 -6.21 -11.16
C LEU A 73 1.11 -6.21 -9.90
N ALA A 74 1.60 -7.38 -9.49
CA ALA A 74 2.55 -7.49 -8.38
C ALA A 74 3.84 -6.69 -8.66
N THR A 75 4.39 -6.82 -9.86
CA THR A 75 5.62 -6.10 -10.25
C THR A 75 5.39 -4.58 -10.29
N ILE A 76 4.21 -4.11 -10.71
CA ILE A 76 3.83 -2.69 -10.64
C ILE A 76 3.82 -2.21 -9.18
N ILE A 77 3.25 -2.99 -8.27
CA ILE A 77 3.22 -2.63 -6.83
C ILE A 77 4.63 -2.60 -6.25
N TYR A 78 5.49 -3.54 -6.62
CA TYR A 78 6.88 -3.59 -6.13
C TYR A 78 7.71 -2.39 -6.60
N TYR A 79 7.70 -2.15 -7.92
CA TYR A 79 8.56 -1.21 -8.62
C TYR A 79 7.75 -0.37 -9.61
N PRO A 80 6.89 0.54 -9.13
CA PRO A 80 5.94 1.26 -10.00
C PRO A 80 6.65 2.08 -11.08
N VAL A 81 7.69 2.82 -10.73
CA VAL A 81 8.41 3.70 -11.66
C VAL A 81 9.09 2.89 -12.77
N ASP A 82 9.88 1.88 -12.39
CA ASP A 82 10.66 1.08 -13.33
C ASP A 82 9.73 0.26 -14.25
N LYS A 83 8.68 -0.33 -13.65
CA LYS A 83 7.74 -1.15 -14.41
C LYS A 83 6.91 -0.32 -15.38
N LEU A 84 6.46 0.87 -14.99
CA LEU A 84 5.75 1.79 -15.89
C LEU A 84 6.65 2.23 -17.04
N SER A 85 7.91 2.59 -16.77
CA SER A 85 8.89 2.94 -17.79
C SER A 85 9.09 1.81 -18.80
N GLN A 86 9.25 0.57 -18.32
CA GLN A 86 9.38 -0.60 -19.17
C GLN A 86 8.13 -0.86 -20.04
N LEU A 87 6.93 -0.72 -19.48
CA LEU A 87 5.68 -0.95 -20.20
C LEU A 87 5.44 0.13 -21.26
N LYS A 88 5.79 1.37 -20.97
CA LYS A 88 5.73 2.50 -21.93
C LYS A 88 6.68 2.29 -23.09
N SER A 89 7.93 1.88 -22.83
CA SER A 89 8.89 1.60 -23.90
C SER A 89 8.45 0.47 -24.85
N LYS A 90 7.59 -0.45 -24.36
CA LYS A 90 6.98 -1.51 -25.14
C LYS A 90 5.67 -1.11 -25.85
N GLY A 91 5.22 0.12 -25.71
CA GLY A 91 3.97 0.59 -26.29
C GLY A 91 2.70 -0.05 -25.69
N VAL A 92 2.78 -0.64 -24.50
CA VAL A 92 1.64 -1.34 -23.87
C VAL A 92 0.69 -0.35 -23.19
N VAL A 93 1.22 0.81 -22.74
CA VAL A 93 0.48 1.76 -21.91
C VAL A 93 -0.32 2.71 -22.77
N ASN A 94 -1.63 2.65 -22.65
CA ASN A 94 -2.60 3.57 -23.24
C ASN A 94 -3.66 3.97 -22.18
N GLU A 95 -4.64 4.78 -22.51
CA GLU A 95 -5.67 5.26 -21.59
C GLU A 95 -6.51 4.10 -21.00
N GLU A 96 -6.87 3.14 -21.82
CA GLU A 96 -7.62 1.95 -21.39
C GLU A 96 -6.80 1.10 -20.42
N TRP A 97 -5.49 0.90 -20.72
CA TRP A 97 -4.58 0.21 -19.83
C TRP A 97 -4.48 0.88 -18.45
N TYR A 98 -4.39 2.24 -18.42
CA TYR A 98 -4.38 2.97 -17.16
C TYR A 98 -5.67 2.75 -16.38
N ARG A 99 -6.82 2.91 -17.02
CA ARG A 99 -8.13 2.72 -16.39
C ARG A 99 -8.27 1.34 -15.77
N LEU A 100 -7.93 0.29 -16.50
CA LEU A 100 -7.98 -1.10 -16.02
C LEU A 100 -7.00 -1.34 -14.87
N THR A 101 -5.77 -0.80 -14.98
CA THR A 101 -4.74 -0.97 -13.95
C THR A 101 -5.11 -0.23 -12.67
N LEU A 102 -5.60 1.01 -12.76
CA LEU A 102 -6.07 1.79 -11.62
C LEU A 102 -7.19 1.06 -10.87
N ASN A 103 -8.18 0.53 -11.58
CA ASN A 103 -9.26 -0.25 -10.99
C ASN A 103 -8.74 -1.50 -10.27
N LYS A 104 -7.76 -2.22 -10.84
CA LYS A 104 -7.14 -3.36 -10.18
C LYS A 104 -6.39 -2.95 -8.91
N LEU A 105 -5.61 -1.87 -8.95
CA LEU A 105 -4.86 -1.37 -7.80
C LEU A 105 -5.79 -0.90 -6.67
N VAL A 106 -6.87 -0.20 -6.97
CA VAL A 106 -7.86 0.21 -5.96
C VAL A 106 -8.50 -1.00 -5.29
N ARG A 107 -8.82 -2.07 -6.03
CA ARG A 107 -9.35 -3.32 -5.43
C ARG A 107 -8.35 -3.94 -4.44
N VAL A 108 -7.06 -3.99 -4.79
CA VAL A 108 -6.01 -4.47 -3.87
C VAL A 108 -5.88 -3.53 -2.66
N ALA A 109 -5.88 -2.22 -2.88
CA ALA A 109 -5.81 -1.22 -1.82
C ALA A 109 -6.98 -1.34 -0.83
N ARG A 110 -8.20 -1.54 -1.31
CA ARG A 110 -9.37 -1.83 -0.46
C ARG A 110 -9.15 -3.09 0.39
N GLN A 111 -8.62 -4.16 -0.20
CA GLN A 111 -8.40 -5.41 0.50
C GLN A 111 -7.36 -5.29 1.62
N VAL A 112 -6.27 -4.56 1.40
CA VAL A 112 -5.25 -4.37 2.44
C VAL A 112 -5.72 -3.41 3.54
N ALA A 113 -6.59 -2.46 3.22
CA ALA A 113 -7.14 -1.50 4.17
C ALA A 113 -8.17 -2.09 5.14
N LYS A 114 -8.87 -3.16 4.78
CA LYS A 114 -10.02 -3.73 5.52
C LYS A 114 -9.76 -4.03 6.99
N LYS A 115 -8.54 -4.42 7.36
CA LYS A 115 -8.21 -4.80 8.74
C LYS A 115 -7.87 -3.62 9.66
N TYR A 116 -7.90 -2.39 9.15
CA TYR A 116 -7.43 -1.22 9.87
C TYR A 116 -8.53 -0.19 10.15
N THR A 117 -8.29 0.66 11.14
CA THR A 117 -9.15 1.82 11.38
C THR A 117 -8.99 2.86 10.27
N ARG A 118 -10.05 3.62 9.97
CA ARG A 118 -9.99 4.74 9.00
C ARG A 118 -8.87 5.73 9.32
N SER A 119 -8.62 6.02 10.60
CA SER A 119 -7.53 6.91 11.01
C SER A 119 -6.16 6.37 10.60
N LYS A 120 -5.90 5.04 10.77
CA LYS A 120 -4.65 4.43 10.34
C LYS A 120 -4.53 4.44 8.82
N VAL A 121 -5.59 4.11 8.12
CA VAL A 121 -5.65 4.12 6.65
C VAL A 121 -5.28 5.50 6.11
N ARG A 122 -5.91 6.57 6.61
CA ARG A 122 -5.62 7.96 6.20
C ARG A 122 -4.18 8.38 6.46
N LYS A 123 -3.61 7.98 7.60
CA LYS A 123 -2.20 8.31 7.93
C LYS A 123 -1.19 7.62 7.01
N ALA A 124 -1.57 6.52 6.37
CA ALA A 124 -0.72 5.79 5.43
C ALA A 124 -0.80 6.34 3.99
N MET A 125 -1.69 7.28 3.72
CA MET A 125 -1.85 7.90 2.40
C MET A 125 -0.82 9.01 2.19
N ASP A 126 -0.40 9.18 0.94
CA ASP A 126 0.35 10.35 0.50
C ASP A 126 -0.58 11.58 0.52
N SER A 127 -0.11 12.69 1.08
CA SER A 127 -0.90 13.92 1.23
C SER A 127 -1.46 14.45 -0.10
N GLU A 128 -0.72 14.29 -1.21
CA GLU A 128 -1.14 14.78 -2.53
C GLU A 128 -2.42 14.08 -3.03
N TYR A 129 -2.53 12.76 -2.79
CA TYR A 129 -3.65 11.95 -3.28
C TYR A 129 -4.54 11.39 -2.18
N ALA A 130 -4.34 11.80 -0.92
CA ALA A 130 -5.06 11.24 0.23
C ALA A 130 -6.57 11.29 0.08
N PHE A 131 -7.12 12.43 -0.35
CA PHE A 131 -8.56 12.58 -0.57
C PHE A 131 -9.07 11.62 -1.64
N ILE A 132 -8.38 11.56 -2.79
CA ILE A 132 -8.79 10.73 -3.93
C ILE A 132 -8.72 9.24 -3.57
N ILE A 133 -7.65 8.82 -2.89
CA ILE A 133 -7.51 7.43 -2.44
C ILE A 133 -8.59 7.09 -1.41
N ASP A 134 -8.86 7.97 -0.43
CA ASP A 134 -9.92 7.73 0.57
C ASP A 134 -11.29 7.57 -0.08
N GLU A 135 -11.65 8.42 -1.05
CA GLU A 135 -12.89 8.30 -1.82
C GLU A 135 -12.96 6.96 -2.57
N LEU A 136 -11.92 6.63 -3.32
CA LEU A 136 -11.86 5.36 -4.07
C LEU A 136 -11.88 4.12 -3.16
N LEU A 137 -11.33 4.19 -1.95
CA LEU A 137 -11.36 3.07 -1.00
C LEU A 137 -12.76 2.86 -0.39
N ASN A 138 -13.51 3.93 -0.15
CA ASN A 138 -14.77 3.87 0.57
C ASN A 138 -15.99 3.70 -0.33
N GLU A 139 -15.82 3.89 -1.64
CA GLU A 139 -16.92 3.71 -2.59
C GLU A 139 -17.15 2.23 -2.88
N THR A 140 -18.30 1.72 -2.48
CA THR A 140 -18.68 0.30 -2.62
C THR A 140 -20.11 0.08 -3.12
N THR A 141 -20.88 1.18 -3.30
CA THR A 141 -22.30 1.08 -3.72
C THR A 141 -22.45 1.30 -5.22
N SER A 142 -23.39 0.56 -5.83
CA SER A 142 -23.72 0.71 -7.25
C SER A 142 -24.18 2.12 -7.62
N ASP A 143 -24.78 2.84 -6.66
CA ASP A 143 -25.36 4.16 -6.87
C ASP A 143 -24.32 5.25 -7.15
N LYS A 144 -23.06 5.01 -6.78
CA LYS A 144 -21.96 5.94 -7.00
C LYS A 144 -20.93 5.45 -8.02
N GLN A 145 -21.26 4.44 -8.81
CA GLN A 145 -20.32 3.92 -9.82
C GLN A 145 -19.89 5.00 -10.80
N ALA A 146 -20.81 5.87 -11.25
CA ALA A 146 -20.51 6.99 -12.12
C ALA A 146 -19.53 8.00 -11.50
N TYR A 147 -19.64 8.25 -10.18
CA TYR A 147 -18.71 9.10 -9.44
C TYR A 147 -17.32 8.47 -9.38
N TYR A 148 -17.23 7.18 -9.06
CA TYR A 148 -15.98 6.44 -9.07
C TYR A 148 -15.29 6.46 -10.44
N ASP A 149 -16.06 6.15 -11.50
CA ASP A 149 -15.54 6.13 -12.87
C ASP A 149 -15.07 7.52 -13.31
N SER A 150 -15.77 8.58 -12.89
CA SER A 150 -15.38 9.97 -13.15
C SER A 150 -14.04 10.32 -12.48
N ILE A 151 -13.79 9.86 -11.25
CA ILE A 151 -12.49 10.06 -10.59
C ILE A 151 -11.38 9.38 -11.38
N VAL A 152 -11.55 8.10 -11.72
CA VAL A 152 -10.55 7.32 -12.46
C VAL A 152 -10.30 7.95 -13.84
N GLN A 153 -11.36 8.35 -14.55
CA GLN A 153 -11.23 9.00 -15.85
C GLN A 153 -10.49 10.34 -15.74
N SER A 154 -10.81 11.15 -14.73
CA SER A 154 -10.14 12.45 -14.51
C SER A 154 -8.64 12.29 -14.24
N ILE A 155 -8.22 11.24 -13.52
CA ILE A 155 -6.79 10.94 -13.31
C ILE A 155 -6.10 10.67 -14.66
N VAL A 156 -6.77 9.96 -15.58
CA VAL A 156 -6.24 9.64 -16.91
C VAL A 156 -6.18 10.90 -17.78
N ASP A 157 -7.26 11.65 -17.84
CA ASP A 157 -7.39 12.86 -18.69
C ASP A 157 -6.38 13.94 -18.31
N LEU A 158 -6.15 14.12 -17.01
CA LEU A 158 -5.18 15.06 -16.46
C LEU A 158 -3.72 14.58 -16.53
N LYS A 159 -3.46 13.39 -17.13
CA LYS A 159 -2.13 12.80 -17.27
C LYS A 159 -1.43 12.58 -15.92
N ARG A 160 -2.19 12.27 -14.87
CA ARG A 160 -1.68 12.02 -13.50
C ARG A 160 -1.56 10.55 -13.14
N SER A 161 -1.86 9.64 -14.06
CA SER A 161 -1.92 8.19 -13.82
C SER A 161 -0.63 7.61 -13.25
N ASP A 162 0.55 8.02 -13.72
CA ASP A 162 1.83 7.51 -13.22
C ASP A 162 2.01 7.84 -11.73
N LYS A 163 1.86 9.12 -11.39
CA LYS A 163 2.02 9.59 -10.01
C LYS A 163 0.96 9.01 -9.08
N PHE A 164 -0.24 8.84 -9.57
CA PHE A 164 -1.28 8.18 -8.80
C PHE A 164 -0.98 6.70 -8.58
N ILE A 165 -0.45 5.97 -9.59
CA ILE A 165 0.00 4.59 -9.45
C ILE A 165 1.15 4.49 -8.43
N GLU A 166 2.13 5.38 -8.48
CA GLU A 166 3.21 5.44 -7.48
C GLU A 166 2.63 5.60 -6.06
N SER A 167 1.72 6.55 -5.86
CA SER A 167 1.11 6.85 -4.56
C SER A 167 0.29 5.67 -4.02
N ILE A 168 -0.60 5.08 -4.82
CA ILE A 168 -1.43 3.95 -4.38
C ILE A 168 -0.60 2.68 -4.15
N CYS A 169 0.46 2.44 -4.91
CA CYS A 169 1.39 1.34 -4.66
C CYS A 169 2.16 1.56 -3.35
N GLY A 170 2.61 2.79 -3.07
CA GLY A 170 3.20 3.17 -1.79
C GLY A 170 2.25 2.93 -0.62
N PHE A 171 0.99 3.33 -0.77
CA PHE A 171 -0.06 3.06 0.21
C PHE A 171 -0.24 1.55 0.46
N ILE A 172 -0.36 0.73 -0.58
CA ILE A 172 -0.51 -0.73 -0.46
C ILE A 172 0.66 -1.33 0.33
N LYS A 173 1.90 -0.93 0.03
CA LYS A 173 3.10 -1.41 0.73
C LYS A 173 3.07 -1.02 2.21
N ARG A 174 2.78 0.24 2.55
CA ARG A 174 2.67 0.71 3.94
C ARG A 174 1.58 -0.01 4.74
N MET A 175 0.49 -0.44 4.07
CA MET A 175 -0.58 -1.19 4.73
C MET A 175 -0.26 -2.68 4.93
N LEU A 176 0.79 -3.21 4.31
CA LEU A 176 1.18 -4.63 4.42
C LEU A 176 2.26 -4.90 5.46
N ILE A 177 3.04 -3.87 5.84
CA ILE A 177 4.08 -3.96 6.88
C ILE A 177 3.72 -2.96 7.98
N ASP A 178 3.26 -3.46 9.12
CA ASP A 178 2.94 -2.62 10.27
C ASP A 178 4.16 -2.35 11.13
N ARG A 179 5.03 -3.34 11.27
CA ARG A 179 6.29 -3.26 11.99
C ARG A 179 7.35 -4.11 11.31
N LEU A 180 8.53 -3.55 11.19
CA LEU A 180 9.73 -4.23 10.75
C LEU A 180 10.66 -4.41 11.95
N HIS A 181 11.05 -5.65 12.22
CA HIS A 181 12.05 -6.01 13.23
C HIS A 181 13.29 -6.51 12.49
N VAL A 182 14.40 -5.81 12.67
CA VAL A 182 15.68 -6.20 12.12
C VAL A 182 16.58 -6.65 13.27
N ILE A 183 17.16 -7.84 13.14
CA ILE A 183 17.96 -8.50 14.17
C ILE A 183 19.30 -8.95 13.53
N GLY A 184 20.37 -9.02 14.32
CA GLY A 184 21.69 -9.46 13.84
C GLY A 184 22.45 -8.41 13.08
N ASP A 185 23.33 -8.84 12.18
CA ASP A 185 24.28 -8.00 11.48
C ASP A 185 23.62 -7.25 10.31
N ILE A 186 23.50 -5.93 10.43
CA ILE A 186 22.75 -5.11 9.48
C ILE A 186 23.66 -4.50 8.42
N PHE A 187 24.83 -3.99 8.81
CA PHE A 187 25.63 -3.10 7.98
C PHE A 187 27.01 -3.67 7.58
N ASP A 188 27.43 -4.79 8.13
CA ASP A 188 28.71 -5.40 7.84
C ASP A 188 28.71 -6.21 6.54
N ARG A 189 29.89 -6.44 5.95
CA ARG A 189 30.19 -7.30 4.79
C ARG A 189 29.65 -6.88 3.43
N GLY A 190 28.40 -6.39 3.33
CA GLY A 190 27.79 -6.04 2.04
C GLY A 190 28.23 -4.67 1.50
N PRO A 191 28.10 -4.45 0.20
CA PRO A 191 28.64 -3.26 -0.47
C PRO A 191 27.82 -1.99 -0.24
N ARG A 192 26.59 -2.08 0.24
CA ARG A 192 25.61 -0.97 0.26
C ARG A 192 25.00 -0.71 1.64
N ALA A 193 25.83 -0.76 2.69
CA ALA A 193 25.39 -0.51 4.07
C ALA A 193 24.74 0.87 4.27
N ALA A 194 25.26 1.92 3.61
CA ALA A 194 24.68 3.27 3.67
C ALA A 194 23.27 3.32 3.08
N ASP A 195 23.02 2.63 1.98
CA ASP A 195 21.72 2.58 1.34
C ASP A 195 20.70 1.79 2.19
N VAL A 196 21.14 0.73 2.87
CA VAL A 196 20.31 -0.01 3.84
C VAL A 196 19.91 0.91 5.00
N MET A 197 20.84 1.72 5.52
CA MET A 197 20.54 2.68 6.58
C MET A 197 19.52 3.73 6.14
N GLU A 198 19.68 4.26 4.93
CA GLU A 198 18.74 5.26 4.39
C GLU A 198 17.34 4.66 4.17
N LEU A 199 17.27 3.42 3.68
CA LEU A 199 16.00 2.72 3.52
C LEU A 199 15.29 2.49 4.86
N LEU A 200 16.03 2.13 5.92
CA LEU A 200 15.47 1.93 7.27
C LEU A 200 14.97 3.23 7.92
N LYS A 201 15.61 4.37 7.65
CA LYS A 201 15.13 5.67 8.14
C LYS A 201 13.82 6.12 7.51
N ASN A 202 13.58 5.71 6.27
CA ASN A 202 12.41 6.12 5.47
C ASN A 202 11.25 5.11 5.52
N HIS A 203 11.40 4.01 6.28
CA HIS A 203 10.39 2.97 6.44
C HIS A 203 9.63 3.12 7.75
#